data_ae60f86f760093890511c77aa2c08e47
#
_entry.id   ae60f86f760093890511c77aa2c08e47
#
_cell.length_a   1.000
_cell.length_b   1.000
_cell.length_c   1.000
_cell.angle_alpha   90.00
_cell.angle_beta   90.00
_cell.angle_gamma   90.00
#
_symmetry.space_group_name_H-M   'P 1'
#
loop_
_entity.id
_entity.type
_entity.pdbx_description
1 polymer ?
#
loop_
_entity_poly.entity_id
_entity_poly.type
_entity_poly.pdbx_seq_one_letter_code
_entity_poly.pdbx_strand_id
1 'polypeptide(L)'
;VYDIYADEDYSGLREDRPAFQRLLADAEERKFSIILCKTQSRFTRNAGTAEKYLHALFPLWGIRFVTVVDGVDTASHANKKARQINSLVNEWYSEELSENIRAVFRRKMEAGQFLGNYAPYGYRKDPRCRHHLIPDAETAPVVEEIYDLYLSGLSCKMIGERLTAQGIPTPSEMKRARGEDLGRRSSAAWSKGTIRKILQNPVYLGHMVQGKEEKISFKEKKTRELPRNQWIVVEHTHEAIIKEEIFGDVKKRMAERRLARTRIAKEENT
;
A
#
# COMPACT_ATOMS: atom_id res chain seq x y z
N VAL A 1 -7.26 37.00 -15.64
CA VAL A 1 -7.20 35.64 -15.05
C VAL A 1 -8.41 35.50 -14.14
N TYR A 2 -9.22 34.46 -14.34
CA TYR A 2 -10.40 34.20 -13.52
C TYR A 2 -9.98 33.59 -12.17
N ASP A 3 -9.31 32.42 -12.19
CA ASP A 3 -8.80 31.75 -11.01
C ASP A 3 -7.56 30.90 -11.38
N ILE A 4 -6.84 30.42 -10.34
CA ILE A 4 -5.73 29.46 -10.44
C ILE A 4 -6.13 28.18 -9.74
N TYR A 5 -6.24 27.07 -10.49
CA TYR A 5 -6.61 25.77 -9.98
C TYR A 5 -5.36 24.92 -9.77
N ALA A 6 -4.99 24.70 -8.53
CA ALA A 6 -3.80 23.93 -8.16
C ALA A 6 -4.18 22.80 -7.18
N ASP A 7 -3.71 21.61 -7.47
CA ASP A 7 -3.79 20.45 -6.59
C ASP A 7 -2.37 20.01 -6.23
N GLU A 8 -2.01 20.10 -4.96
CA GLU A 8 -0.73 19.61 -4.43
C GLU A 8 -0.85 18.11 -4.12
N ASP A 9 0.22 17.35 -4.36
CA ASP A 9 0.35 15.91 -4.07
C ASP A 9 -0.63 14.96 -4.80
N TYR A 10 -1.27 15.43 -5.86
CA TYR A 10 -2.17 14.60 -6.67
C TYR A 10 -1.54 14.16 -8.01
N SER A 11 -1.74 12.90 -8.37
CA SER A 11 -1.35 12.38 -9.69
C SER A 11 -2.31 12.87 -10.79
N GLY A 12 -1.78 13.21 -11.95
CA GLY A 12 -2.59 13.55 -13.14
C GLY A 12 -3.44 12.39 -13.71
N LEU A 13 -3.29 11.16 -13.20
CA LEU A 13 -4.15 10.02 -13.51
C LEU A 13 -5.47 10.03 -12.73
N ARG A 14 -5.56 10.80 -11.65
CA ARG A 14 -6.74 10.88 -10.78
C ARG A 14 -7.69 11.97 -11.26
N GLU A 15 -8.97 11.65 -11.27
CA GLU A 15 -10.04 12.62 -11.56
C GLU A 15 -10.64 13.24 -10.29
N ASP A 16 -10.47 12.59 -9.12
CA ASP A 16 -11.00 13.00 -7.82
C ASP A 16 -10.18 14.13 -7.13
N ARG A 17 -9.43 14.91 -7.91
CA ARG A 17 -8.67 16.08 -7.46
C ARG A 17 -9.61 17.26 -7.18
N PRO A 18 -9.59 17.87 -5.97
CA PRO A 18 -10.55 18.91 -5.60
C PRO A 18 -10.52 20.14 -6.52
N ALA A 19 -9.33 20.70 -6.80
CA ALA A 19 -9.22 21.86 -7.68
C ALA A 19 -9.54 21.51 -9.13
N PHE A 20 -9.21 20.30 -9.60
CA PHE A 20 -9.60 19.80 -10.91
C PHE A 20 -11.12 19.69 -11.06
N GLN A 21 -11.84 19.17 -10.06
CA GLN A 21 -13.30 19.09 -10.09
C GLN A 21 -13.94 20.48 -10.09
N ARG A 22 -13.39 21.41 -9.31
CA ARG A 22 -13.81 22.82 -9.29
C ARG A 22 -13.60 23.48 -10.66
N LEU A 23 -12.43 23.26 -11.30
CA LEU A 23 -12.14 23.74 -12.64
C LEU A 23 -13.20 23.26 -13.65
N LEU A 24 -13.58 21.98 -13.59
CA LEU A 24 -14.56 21.40 -14.49
C LEU A 24 -15.97 21.97 -14.29
N ALA A 25 -16.38 22.13 -13.02
CA ALA A 25 -17.67 22.75 -12.70
C ALA A 25 -17.75 24.21 -13.17
N ASP A 26 -16.70 25.00 -12.92
CA ASP A 26 -16.64 26.39 -13.39
C ASP A 26 -16.58 26.52 -14.91
N ALA A 27 -15.94 25.54 -15.59
CA ALA A 27 -15.93 25.45 -17.06
C ALA A 27 -17.33 25.11 -17.62
N GLU A 28 -18.05 24.19 -17.02
CA GLU A 28 -19.43 23.82 -17.39
C GLU A 28 -20.39 24.99 -17.23
N GLU A 29 -20.21 25.76 -16.14
CA GLU A 29 -20.95 27.00 -15.90
C GLU A 29 -20.47 28.19 -16.78
N ARG A 30 -19.46 27.99 -17.66
CA ARG A 30 -18.90 29.00 -18.57
C ARG A 30 -18.38 30.25 -17.88
N LYS A 31 -17.82 30.13 -16.68
CA LYS A 31 -17.27 31.27 -15.93
C LYS A 31 -16.02 31.88 -16.59
N PHE A 32 -15.40 31.14 -17.51
CA PHE A 32 -14.26 31.55 -18.31
C PHE A 32 -14.34 30.87 -19.69
N SER A 33 -13.53 31.33 -20.63
CA SER A 33 -13.50 30.81 -22.01
C SER A 33 -12.19 30.10 -22.37
N ILE A 34 -11.16 30.22 -21.56
CA ILE A 34 -9.83 29.67 -21.84
C ILE A 34 -9.28 28.98 -20.59
N ILE A 35 -8.78 27.75 -20.79
CA ILE A 35 -7.95 27.02 -19.80
C ILE A 35 -6.52 27.03 -20.31
N LEU A 36 -5.59 27.53 -19.51
CA LEU A 36 -4.15 27.56 -19.79
C LEU A 36 -3.41 26.61 -18.85
N CYS A 37 -2.65 25.66 -19.40
CA CYS A 37 -1.81 24.73 -18.65
C CYS A 37 -0.36 24.79 -19.13
N LYS A 38 0.59 24.37 -18.29
CA LYS A 38 1.98 24.20 -18.71
C LYS A 38 2.11 23.09 -19.76
N THR A 39 1.54 21.92 -19.49
CA THR A 39 1.51 20.73 -20.34
C THR A 39 0.15 20.04 -20.24
N GLN A 40 -0.22 19.28 -21.26
CA GLN A 40 -1.46 18.46 -21.23
C GLN A 40 -1.43 17.45 -20.07
N SER A 41 -0.27 16.89 -19.74
CA SER A 41 -0.11 15.95 -18.63
C SER A 41 -0.41 16.56 -17.24
N ARG A 42 -0.38 17.89 -17.10
CA ARG A 42 -0.82 18.59 -15.87
C ARG A 42 -2.34 18.61 -15.77
N PHE A 43 -3.03 18.76 -16.89
CA PHE A 43 -4.48 18.62 -16.91
C PHE A 43 -4.89 17.17 -16.63
N THR A 44 -4.47 16.23 -17.48
CA THR A 44 -4.69 14.80 -17.28
C THR A 44 -3.64 13.95 -18.01
N ARG A 45 -3.30 12.78 -17.42
CA ARG A 45 -2.51 11.71 -18.04
C ARG A 45 -3.39 10.56 -18.55
N ASN A 46 -4.69 10.61 -18.29
CA ASN A 46 -5.65 9.62 -18.77
C ASN A 46 -6.14 10.00 -20.15
N ALA A 47 -5.86 9.16 -21.14
CA ALA A 47 -6.26 9.42 -22.54
C ALA A 47 -7.78 9.52 -22.68
N GLY A 48 -8.56 8.71 -21.97
CA GLY A 48 -10.02 8.76 -21.98
C GLY A 48 -10.57 10.08 -21.44
N THR A 49 -10.00 10.58 -20.33
CA THR A 49 -10.35 11.89 -19.75
C THR A 49 -9.97 13.03 -20.69
N ALA A 50 -8.79 12.96 -21.34
CA ALA A 50 -8.39 13.94 -22.33
C ALA A 50 -9.36 13.96 -23.52
N GLU A 51 -9.71 12.81 -24.06
CA GLU A 51 -10.67 12.70 -25.17
C GLU A 51 -12.04 13.27 -24.80
N LYS A 52 -12.57 12.89 -23.62
CA LYS A 52 -13.85 13.37 -23.10
C LYS A 52 -13.92 14.90 -22.99
N TYR A 53 -12.90 15.52 -22.37
CA TYR A 53 -12.94 16.96 -22.12
C TYR A 53 -12.43 17.79 -23.30
N LEU A 54 -11.27 17.46 -23.87
CA LEU A 54 -10.65 18.28 -24.92
C LEU A 54 -11.38 18.18 -26.27
N HIS A 55 -12.03 17.04 -26.54
CA HIS A 55 -12.66 16.80 -27.83
C HIS A 55 -14.19 16.81 -27.82
N ALA A 56 -14.81 16.65 -26.65
CA ALA A 56 -16.25 16.67 -26.53
C ALA A 56 -16.78 17.84 -25.70
N LEU A 57 -16.46 17.86 -24.39
CA LEU A 57 -17.12 18.78 -23.45
C LEU A 57 -16.62 20.22 -23.56
N PHE A 58 -15.32 20.48 -23.66
CA PHE A 58 -14.80 21.84 -23.80
C PHE A 58 -15.27 22.54 -25.05
N PRO A 59 -15.29 21.91 -26.25
CA PRO A 59 -15.93 22.51 -27.41
C PRO A 59 -17.42 22.80 -27.22
N LEU A 60 -18.18 21.90 -26.56
CA LEU A 60 -19.59 22.08 -26.25
C LEU A 60 -19.82 23.27 -25.28
N TRP A 61 -18.94 23.44 -24.32
CA TRP A 61 -18.99 24.53 -23.32
C TRP A 61 -18.42 25.85 -23.89
N GLY A 62 -17.79 25.86 -25.08
CA GLY A 62 -17.13 27.01 -25.67
C GLY A 62 -15.77 27.33 -24.99
N ILE A 63 -15.13 26.33 -24.38
CA ILE A 63 -13.83 26.47 -23.69
C ILE A 63 -12.69 26.13 -24.65
N ARG A 64 -11.74 27.05 -24.81
CA ARG A 64 -10.46 26.82 -25.47
C ARG A 64 -9.44 26.31 -24.49
N PHE A 65 -8.80 25.19 -24.78
CA PHE A 65 -7.72 24.64 -23.97
C PHE A 65 -6.38 24.85 -24.67
N VAL A 66 -5.42 25.45 -23.95
CA VAL A 66 -4.10 25.80 -24.47
C VAL A 66 -3.01 25.30 -23.53
N THR A 67 -1.93 24.75 -24.09
CA THR A 67 -0.72 24.42 -23.34
C THR A 67 0.48 25.21 -23.84
N VAL A 68 1.36 25.61 -22.90
CA VAL A 68 2.53 26.44 -23.22
C VAL A 68 3.65 25.62 -23.84
N VAL A 69 3.93 24.43 -23.29
CA VAL A 69 5.10 23.60 -23.67
C VAL A 69 4.77 22.63 -24.79
N ASP A 70 3.62 21.95 -24.72
CA ASP A 70 3.24 20.93 -25.68
C ASP A 70 2.64 21.52 -26.97
N GLY A 71 2.41 22.84 -27.02
CA GLY A 71 1.82 23.52 -28.16
C GLY A 71 0.39 23.07 -28.47
N VAL A 72 -0.31 22.50 -27.49
CA VAL A 72 -1.71 22.08 -27.66
C VAL A 72 -2.61 23.29 -27.65
N ASP A 73 -3.46 23.40 -28.68
CA ASP A 73 -4.50 24.43 -28.79
C ASP A 73 -5.74 23.82 -29.42
N THR A 74 -6.87 23.82 -28.70
CA THR A 74 -8.12 23.23 -29.19
C THR A 74 -8.80 24.07 -30.24
N ALA A 75 -8.45 25.35 -30.39
CA ALA A 75 -8.95 26.19 -31.51
C ALA A 75 -8.29 25.81 -32.84
N SER A 76 -7.15 25.15 -32.84
CA SER A 76 -6.47 24.70 -34.06
C SER A 76 -6.89 23.30 -34.45
N HIS A 77 -7.62 23.17 -35.55
CA HIS A 77 -8.03 21.86 -36.11
C HIS A 77 -6.87 20.97 -36.54
N ALA A 78 -5.72 21.56 -36.95
CA ALA A 78 -4.54 20.84 -37.38
C ALA A 78 -3.92 19.98 -36.23
N ASN A 79 -4.15 20.33 -34.99
CA ASN A 79 -3.49 19.69 -33.82
C ASN A 79 -4.30 18.57 -33.18
N LYS A 80 -5.49 18.20 -33.71
CA LYS A 80 -6.32 17.15 -33.10
C LYS A 80 -5.56 15.81 -32.99
N LYS A 81 -4.97 15.36 -34.11
CA LYS A 81 -4.19 14.10 -34.14
C LYS A 81 -2.97 14.15 -33.23
N ALA A 82 -2.26 15.28 -33.22
CA ALA A 82 -1.10 15.47 -32.33
C ALA A 82 -1.51 15.40 -30.85
N ARG A 83 -2.66 15.99 -30.46
CA ARG A 83 -3.18 15.90 -29.10
C ARG A 83 -3.51 14.48 -28.68
N GLN A 84 -4.13 13.70 -29.58
CA GLN A 84 -4.45 12.29 -29.32
C GLN A 84 -3.16 11.46 -29.14
N ILE A 85 -2.17 11.67 -30.02
CA ILE A 85 -0.86 11.02 -29.89
C ILE A 85 -0.18 11.40 -28.57
N ASN A 86 -0.18 12.68 -28.19
CA ASN A 86 0.39 13.12 -26.92
C ASN A 86 -0.31 12.49 -25.71
N SER A 87 -1.63 12.31 -25.76
CA SER A 87 -2.38 11.61 -24.71
C SER A 87 -1.94 10.16 -24.58
N LEU A 88 -1.79 9.45 -25.69
CA LEU A 88 -1.32 8.05 -25.71
C LEU A 88 0.13 7.94 -25.21
N VAL A 89 1.02 8.83 -25.67
CA VAL A 89 2.43 8.84 -25.20
C VAL A 89 2.52 9.09 -23.70
N ASN A 90 1.74 10.02 -23.15
CA ASN A 90 1.68 10.27 -21.71
C ASN A 90 1.16 9.06 -20.90
N GLU A 91 0.20 8.33 -21.45
CA GLU A 91 -0.32 7.12 -20.83
C GLU A 91 0.72 6.00 -20.88
N TRP A 92 1.35 5.74 -22.01
CA TRP A 92 2.43 4.75 -22.17
C TRP A 92 3.61 5.03 -21.23
N TYR A 93 4.06 6.27 -21.16
CA TYR A 93 5.12 6.66 -20.22
C TYR A 93 4.76 6.35 -18.76
N SER A 94 3.50 6.60 -18.37
CA SER A 94 3.03 6.31 -17.01
C SER A 94 2.95 4.80 -16.72
N GLU A 95 2.58 4.00 -17.71
CA GLU A 95 2.55 2.55 -17.66
C GLU A 95 3.97 1.97 -17.54
N GLU A 96 4.86 2.35 -18.45
CA GLU A 96 6.26 1.93 -18.45
C GLU A 96 6.98 2.30 -17.14
N LEU A 97 6.77 3.52 -16.63
CA LEU A 97 7.31 3.93 -15.34
C LEU A 97 6.79 3.03 -14.20
N SER A 98 5.50 2.70 -14.22
CA SER A 98 4.90 1.79 -13.23
C SER A 98 5.49 0.37 -13.31
N GLU A 99 5.74 -0.14 -14.51
CA GLU A 99 6.37 -1.44 -14.73
C GLU A 99 7.83 -1.45 -14.26
N ASN A 100 8.59 -0.43 -14.59
CA ASN A 100 9.97 -0.27 -14.17
C ASN A 100 10.09 -0.21 -12.63
N ILE A 101 9.22 0.55 -11.96
CA ILE A 101 9.17 0.60 -10.49
C ILE A 101 8.85 -0.78 -9.91
N ARG A 102 7.87 -1.51 -10.47
CA ARG A 102 7.52 -2.87 -10.02
C ARG A 102 8.68 -3.85 -10.21
N ALA A 103 9.37 -3.77 -11.34
CA ALA A 103 10.53 -4.61 -11.61
C ALA A 103 11.66 -4.36 -10.61
N VAL A 104 11.94 -3.09 -10.26
CA VAL A 104 12.93 -2.73 -9.23
C VAL A 104 12.52 -3.26 -7.86
N PHE A 105 11.25 -3.08 -7.46
CA PHE A 105 10.77 -3.62 -6.19
C PHE A 105 10.86 -5.14 -6.14
N ARG A 106 10.49 -5.82 -7.22
CA ARG A 106 10.58 -7.28 -7.32
C ARG A 106 12.02 -7.76 -7.13
N ARG A 107 12.99 -7.18 -7.85
CA ARG A 107 14.41 -7.50 -7.68
C ARG A 107 14.90 -7.29 -6.25
N LYS A 108 14.48 -6.20 -5.60
CA LYS A 108 14.82 -5.94 -4.20
C LYS A 108 14.20 -6.99 -3.25
N MET A 109 12.96 -7.41 -3.50
CA MET A 109 12.31 -8.48 -2.73
C MET A 109 13.04 -9.82 -2.91
N GLU A 110 13.39 -10.18 -4.15
CA GLU A 110 14.15 -11.38 -4.49
C GLU A 110 15.57 -11.37 -3.89
N ALA A 111 16.16 -10.19 -3.70
CA ALA A 111 17.40 -10.00 -2.95
C ALA A 111 17.22 -10.02 -1.42
N GLY A 112 16.04 -10.35 -0.90
CA GLY A 112 15.76 -10.40 0.53
C GLY A 112 15.69 -9.05 1.24
N GLN A 113 15.65 -7.93 0.51
CA GLN A 113 15.56 -6.60 1.08
C GLN A 113 14.16 -6.32 1.64
N PHE A 114 14.10 -5.79 2.86
CA PHE A 114 12.84 -5.36 3.45
C PHE A 114 12.34 -4.06 2.82
N LEU A 115 11.14 -4.09 2.24
CA LEU A 115 10.53 -2.94 1.56
C LEU A 115 9.34 -2.32 2.31
N GLY A 116 8.97 -2.87 3.46
CA GLY A 116 7.88 -2.34 4.25
C GLY A 116 8.19 -0.94 4.80
N ASN A 117 7.16 -0.09 4.89
CA ASN A 117 7.30 1.22 5.50
C ASN A 117 7.70 1.09 6.97
N TYR A 118 7.11 0.16 7.70
CA TYR A 118 7.30 -0.07 9.12
C TYR A 118 7.83 -1.47 9.37
N ALA A 119 8.81 -1.60 10.26
CA ALA A 119 9.33 -2.89 10.69
C ALA A 119 8.23 -3.70 11.44
N PRO A 120 8.23 -5.03 11.33
CA PRO A 120 7.40 -5.89 12.18
C PRO A 120 7.72 -5.69 13.67
N TYR A 121 6.75 -5.90 14.55
CA TYR A 121 6.97 -5.87 15.99
C TYR A 121 8.03 -6.89 16.39
N GLY A 122 8.96 -6.54 17.28
CA GLY A 122 10.15 -7.33 17.59
C GLY A 122 11.38 -6.98 16.75
N TYR A 123 11.20 -6.25 15.65
CA TYR A 123 12.27 -5.78 14.78
C TYR A 123 12.28 -4.27 14.63
N ARG A 124 13.44 -3.75 14.24
CA ARG A 124 13.61 -2.38 13.74
C ARG A 124 14.44 -2.40 12.46
N LYS A 125 14.36 -1.34 11.68
CA LYS A 125 15.24 -1.17 10.51
C LYS A 125 16.65 -0.86 10.98
N ASP A 126 17.65 -1.49 10.35
CA ASP A 126 19.05 -1.18 10.62
C ASP A 126 19.34 0.30 10.22
N PRO A 127 19.89 1.12 11.15
CA PRO A 127 20.27 2.49 10.83
C PRO A 127 21.29 2.60 9.68
N ARG A 128 22.13 1.57 9.50
CA ARG A 128 23.13 1.50 8.42
C ARG A 128 22.55 1.05 7.09
N CYS A 129 21.50 0.22 7.12
CA CYS A 129 20.85 -0.34 5.94
C CYS A 129 19.34 -0.40 6.12
N ARG A 130 18.60 0.61 5.63
CA ARG A 130 17.13 0.72 5.80
C ARG A 130 16.33 -0.48 5.25
N HIS A 131 16.96 -1.31 4.43
CA HIS A 131 16.36 -2.51 3.86
C HIS A 131 16.69 -3.79 4.62
N HIS A 132 17.41 -3.69 5.74
CA HIS A 132 17.74 -4.80 6.63
C HIS A 132 16.99 -4.66 7.96
N LEU A 133 16.56 -5.79 8.53
CA LEU A 133 15.91 -5.86 9.82
C LEU A 133 16.91 -6.34 10.86
N ILE A 134 16.88 -5.74 12.04
CA ILE A 134 17.62 -6.20 13.23
C ILE A 134 16.65 -6.34 14.40
N PRO A 135 16.85 -7.32 15.31
CA PRO A 135 16.06 -7.46 16.53
C PRO A 135 16.05 -6.15 17.31
N ASP A 136 14.90 -5.82 17.85
CA ASP A 136 14.70 -4.63 18.66
C ASP A 136 14.72 -5.04 20.13
N ALA A 137 15.72 -4.57 20.88
CA ALA A 137 15.93 -4.96 22.27
C ALA A 137 14.72 -4.73 23.20
N GLU A 138 13.84 -3.78 22.84
CA GLU A 138 12.64 -3.47 23.61
C GLU A 138 11.49 -4.44 23.33
N THR A 139 11.31 -4.83 22.07
CA THR A 139 10.12 -5.57 21.61
C THR A 139 10.40 -7.03 21.22
N ALA A 140 11.65 -7.42 20.97
CA ALA A 140 11.99 -8.81 20.67
C ALA A 140 11.69 -9.77 21.85
N PRO A 141 12.01 -9.43 23.12
CA PRO A 141 11.67 -10.29 24.26
C PRO A 141 10.15 -10.53 24.40
N VAL A 142 9.33 -9.55 24.03
CA VAL A 142 7.87 -9.70 24.07
C VAL A 142 7.39 -10.69 23.00
N VAL A 143 8.06 -10.76 21.86
CA VAL A 143 7.76 -11.78 20.84
C VAL A 143 8.09 -13.16 21.37
N GLU A 144 9.24 -13.34 22.01
CA GLU A 144 9.62 -14.61 22.66
C GLU A 144 8.58 -15.01 23.71
N GLU A 145 8.19 -14.10 24.60
CA GLU A 145 7.15 -14.33 25.61
C GLU A 145 5.82 -14.77 24.99
N ILE A 146 5.40 -14.19 23.87
CA ILE A 146 4.18 -14.60 23.16
C ILE A 146 4.24 -16.06 22.70
N TYR A 147 5.39 -16.51 22.19
CA TYR A 147 5.59 -17.90 21.77
C TYR A 147 5.59 -18.85 22.97
N ASP A 148 6.28 -18.52 24.05
CA ASP A 148 6.33 -19.31 25.27
C ASP A 148 4.96 -19.45 25.95
N LEU A 149 4.21 -18.35 26.05
CA LEU A 149 2.84 -18.36 26.57
C LEU A 149 1.90 -19.19 25.69
N TYR A 150 2.08 -19.20 24.39
CA TYR A 150 1.27 -20.02 23.50
C TYR A 150 1.61 -21.51 23.66
N LEU A 151 2.89 -21.87 23.80
CA LEU A 151 3.34 -23.24 24.04
C LEU A 151 2.98 -23.73 25.45
N SER A 152 2.90 -22.86 26.45
CA SER A 152 2.40 -23.22 27.79
C SER A 152 0.90 -23.50 27.84
N GLY A 153 0.16 -23.23 26.75
CA GLY A 153 -1.25 -23.59 26.63
C GLY A 153 -2.23 -22.45 26.53
N LEU A 154 -1.81 -21.20 26.71
CA LEU A 154 -2.70 -20.06 26.65
C LEU A 154 -3.30 -19.89 25.24
N SER A 155 -4.51 -19.36 25.19
CA SER A 155 -5.13 -18.96 23.92
C SER A 155 -4.61 -17.59 23.48
N CYS A 156 -4.66 -17.29 22.17
CA CYS A 156 -4.30 -15.95 21.67
C CYS A 156 -5.09 -14.80 22.33
N LYS A 157 -6.31 -15.07 22.84
CA LYS A 157 -7.11 -14.10 23.56
C LYS A 157 -6.50 -13.83 24.94
N MET A 158 -6.23 -14.89 25.71
CA MET A 158 -5.63 -14.79 27.06
C MET A 158 -4.24 -14.16 27.02
N ILE A 159 -3.42 -14.48 26.01
CA ILE A 159 -2.12 -13.83 25.80
C ILE A 159 -2.30 -12.33 25.61
N GLY A 160 -3.22 -11.91 24.74
CA GLY A 160 -3.51 -10.50 24.51
C GLY A 160 -3.98 -9.78 25.78
N GLU A 161 -4.89 -10.38 26.55
CA GLU A 161 -5.37 -9.86 27.85
C GLU A 161 -4.22 -9.70 28.85
N ARG A 162 -3.33 -10.70 28.94
CA ARG A 162 -2.17 -10.67 29.84
C ARG A 162 -1.20 -9.55 29.47
N LEU A 163 -0.80 -9.43 28.20
CA LEU A 163 0.09 -8.37 27.74
C LEU A 163 -0.51 -6.97 27.95
N THR A 164 -1.82 -6.84 27.76
CA THR A 164 -2.54 -5.59 28.03
C THR A 164 -2.54 -5.26 29.53
N ALA A 165 -2.76 -6.24 30.39
CA ALA A 165 -2.72 -6.06 31.86
C ALA A 165 -1.32 -5.70 32.37
N GLN A 166 -0.28 -6.18 31.71
CA GLN A 166 1.13 -5.83 32.00
C GLN A 166 1.51 -4.43 31.47
N GLY A 167 0.62 -3.74 30.75
CA GLY A 167 0.90 -2.44 30.16
C GLY A 167 1.89 -2.48 28.98
N ILE A 168 2.10 -3.66 28.37
CA ILE A 168 3.01 -3.80 27.23
C ILE A 168 2.37 -3.14 25.99
N PRO A 169 3.05 -2.15 25.37
CA PRO A 169 2.49 -1.41 24.28
C PRO A 169 2.26 -2.30 23.04
N THR A 170 1.13 -2.09 22.40
CA THR A 170 0.78 -2.79 21.16
C THR A 170 1.67 -2.35 19.98
N PRO A 171 1.76 -3.14 18.89
CA PRO A 171 2.49 -2.73 17.69
C PRO A 171 2.10 -1.36 17.14
N SER A 172 0.83 -0.97 17.27
CA SER A 172 0.36 0.34 16.82
C SER A 172 0.74 1.49 17.77
N GLU A 173 0.78 1.23 19.06
CA GLU A 173 1.26 2.21 20.05
C GLU A 173 2.76 2.46 19.92
N MET A 174 3.56 1.37 19.78
CA MET A 174 5.01 1.49 19.54
C MET A 174 5.34 2.32 18.32
N LYS A 175 4.64 2.08 17.20
CA LYS A 175 4.82 2.86 15.97
C LYS A 175 4.50 4.33 16.20
N ARG A 176 3.39 4.62 16.87
CA ARG A 176 3.02 6.01 17.20
C ARG A 176 4.03 6.68 18.12
N ALA A 177 4.51 5.97 19.16
CA ALA A 177 5.54 6.48 20.06
C ALA A 177 6.85 6.83 19.31
N ARG A 178 7.14 6.13 18.20
CA ARG A 178 8.28 6.39 17.33
C ARG A 178 8.01 7.46 16.27
N GLY A 179 6.86 8.14 16.32
CA GLY A 179 6.50 9.21 15.36
C GLY A 179 6.04 8.70 14.00
N GLU A 180 5.70 7.41 13.89
CA GLU A 180 5.20 6.82 12.65
C GLU A 180 3.70 7.12 12.49
N ASP A 181 3.32 7.85 11.44
CA ASP A 181 1.91 8.12 11.14
C ASP A 181 1.24 6.88 10.55
N LEU A 182 0.27 6.34 11.27
CA LEU A 182 -0.50 5.16 10.85
C LEU A 182 -1.82 5.52 10.17
N GLY A 183 -2.20 6.81 10.10
CA GLY A 183 -3.49 7.25 9.56
C GLY A 183 -4.72 6.60 10.22
N ARG A 184 -4.54 5.86 11.33
CA ARG A 184 -5.59 5.10 12.04
C ARG A 184 -5.46 5.30 13.55
N ARG A 185 -6.57 5.11 14.27
CA ARG A 185 -6.53 5.07 15.75
C ARG A 185 -5.72 3.86 16.20
N SER A 186 -4.78 4.05 17.13
CA SER A 186 -4.10 2.94 17.80
C SER A 186 -5.05 2.29 18.81
N SER A 187 -4.96 0.97 18.95
CA SER A 187 -5.64 0.25 20.03
C SER A 187 -4.64 0.03 21.16
N ALA A 188 -4.99 0.42 22.37
CA ALA A 188 -4.20 0.14 23.58
C ALA A 188 -4.29 -1.32 24.03
N ALA A 189 -5.21 -2.10 23.48
CA ALA A 189 -5.39 -3.49 23.82
C ALA A 189 -4.85 -4.44 22.75
N TRP A 190 -4.12 -5.46 23.18
CA TRP A 190 -3.66 -6.53 22.31
C TRP A 190 -4.82 -7.38 21.80
N SER A 191 -5.01 -7.42 20.49
CA SER A 191 -6.06 -8.22 19.89
C SER A 191 -5.60 -9.67 19.65
N LYS A 192 -6.55 -10.63 19.75
CA LYS A 192 -6.34 -12.02 19.33
C LYS A 192 -5.76 -12.11 17.91
N GLY A 193 -6.18 -11.21 17.01
CA GLY A 193 -5.72 -11.16 15.63
C GLY A 193 -4.24 -10.77 15.52
N THR A 194 -3.78 -9.83 16.34
CA THR A 194 -2.39 -9.40 16.40
C THR A 194 -1.49 -10.53 16.90
N ILE A 195 -1.86 -11.18 18.00
CA ILE A 195 -1.11 -12.35 18.54
C ILE A 195 -1.03 -13.45 17.49
N ARG A 196 -2.15 -13.79 16.84
CA ARG A 196 -2.17 -14.81 15.80
C ARG A 196 -1.26 -14.47 14.61
N LYS A 197 -1.24 -13.21 14.19
CA LYS A 197 -0.36 -12.74 13.10
C LYS A 197 1.11 -12.88 13.48
N ILE A 198 1.49 -12.57 14.72
CA ILE A 198 2.84 -12.75 15.23
C ILE A 198 3.23 -14.23 15.19
N LEU A 199 2.44 -15.11 15.78
CA LEU A 199 2.72 -16.55 15.83
C LEU A 199 2.79 -17.25 14.46
N GLN A 200 2.28 -16.64 13.39
CA GLN A 200 2.25 -17.22 12.05
C GLN A 200 3.21 -16.53 11.06
N ASN A 201 3.95 -15.52 11.48
CA ASN A 201 4.77 -14.75 10.57
C ASN A 201 6.19 -15.32 10.48
N PRO A 202 6.62 -15.84 9.31
CA PRO A 202 7.96 -16.40 9.14
C PRO A 202 9.10 -15.38 9.30
N VAL A 203 8.80 -14.09 9.39
CA VAL A 203 9.81 -13.05 9.65
C VAL A 203 10.56 -13.33 10.95
N TYR A 204 9.93 -13.95 11.93
CA TYR A 204 10.58 -14.28 13.21
C TYR A 204 11.58 -15.43 13.11
N LEU A 205 11.58 -16.18 12.01
CA LEU A 205 12.62 -17.16 11.64
C LEU A 205 13.79 -16.55 10.85
N GLY A 206 13.79 -15.24 10.67
CA GLY A 206 14.75 -14.59 9.79
C GLY A 206 14.41 -14.66 8.29
N HIS A 207 13.20 -15.09 7.94
CA HIS A 207 12.77 -15.23 6.54
C HIS A 207 11.97 -14.02 6.10
N MET A 208 12.29 -13.49 4.91
CA MET A 208 11.53 -12.42 4.30
C MET A 208 10.45 -12.98 3.39
N VAL A 209 9.17 -12.62 3.65
CA VAL A 209 8.02 -13.03 2.83
C VAL A 209 7.28 -11.80 2.35
N GLN A 210 7.46 -11.49 1.08
CA GLN A 210 6.94 -10.28 0.43
C GLN A 210 6.17 -10.63 -0.85
N GLY A 211 5.66 -9.62 -1.57
CA GLY A 211 4.92 -9.85 -2.82
C GLY A 211 3.62 -10.60 -2.61
N LYS A 212 2.93 -10.37 -1.47
CA LYS A 212 1.64 -11.03 -1.14
C LYS A 212 0.46 -10.45 -1.90
N GLU A 213 0.62 -9.22 -2.38
CA GLU A 213 -0.40 -8.47 -3.12
C GLU A 213 0.25 -7.80 -4.33
N GLU A 214 -0.54 -7.62 -5.39
CA GLU A 214 -0.15 -6.80 -6.54
C GLU A 214 -1.25 -5.82 -6.91
N LYS A 215 -0.89 -4.70 -7.52
CA LYS A 215 -1.85 -3.75 -8.09
C LYS A 215 -2.46 -4.34 -9.36
N ILE A 216 -3.79 -4.27 -9.48
CA ILE A 216 -4.52 -4.76 -10.66
C ILE A 216 -4.17 -3.92 -11.89
N SER A 217 -4.02 -2.60 -11.73
CA SER A 217 -3.71 -1.67 -12.81
C SER A 217 -2.86 -0.50 -12.29
N PHE A 218 -2.10 0.14 -13.20
CA PHE A 218 -1.40 1.38 -12.87
C PHE A 218 -2.36 2.57 -12.67
N LYS A 219 -3.57 2.49 -13.21
CA LYS A 219 -4.63 3.53 -13.10
C LYS A 219 -5.39 3.46 -11.77
N GLU A 220 -5.45 2.29 -11.12
CA GLU A 220 -6.26 2.07 -9.93
C GLU A 220 -5.42 1.78 -8.69
N LYS A 221 -5.96 2.12 -7.52
CA LYS A 221 -5.34 1.79 -6.23
C LYS A 221 -5.66 0.38 -5.73
N LYS A 222 -6.58 -0.33 -6.41
CA LYS A 222 -7.00 -1.66 -5.99
C LYS A 222 -5.87 -2.66 -6.11
N THR A 223 -5.69 -3.47 -5.08
CA THR A 223 -4.77 -4.61 -5.05
C THR A 223 -5.54 -5.91 -5.07
N ARG A 224 -4.91 -6.97 -5.55
CA ARG A 224 -5.39 -8.35 -5.39
C ARG A 224 -4.37 -9.15 -4.60
N GLU A 225 -4.85 -10.06 -3.77
CA GLU A 225 -4.00 -11.02 -3.07
C GLU A 225 -3.47 -12.07 -4.05
N LEU A 226 -2.18 -12.36 -3.94
CA LEU A 226 -1.53 -13.41 -4.71
C LEU A 226 -1.61 -14.74 -3.95
N PRO A 227 -1.77 -15.87 -4.67
CA PRO A 227 -1.68 -17.19 -4.06
C PRO A 227 -0.28 -17.42 -3.48
N ARG A 228 -0.18 -18.24 -2.43
CA ARG A 228 1.07 -18.44 -1.67
C ARG A 228 2.26 -18.91 -2.50
N ASN A 229 2.03 -19.64 -3.57
CA ASN A 229 3.07 -20.11 -4.49
C ASN A 229 3.69 -19.00 -5.35
N GLN A 230 3.08 -17.82 -5.36
CA GLN A 230 3.61 -16.62 -6.06
C GLN A 230 4.29 -15.63 -5.10
N TRP A 231 4.25 -15.90 -3.80
CA TRP A 231 4.94 -15.05 -2.83
C TRP A 231 6.46 -15.17 -2.98
N ILE A 232 7.15 -14.07 -2.80
CA ILE A 232 8.61 -14.04 -2.79
C ILE A 232 9.06 -14.38 -1.37
N VAL A 233 9.70 -15.54 -1.21
CA VAL A 233 10.24 -16.02 0.07
C VAL A 233 11.75 -16.09 -0.06
N VAL A 234 12.47 -15.37 0.80
CA VAL A 234 13.92 -15.42 0.90
C VAL A 234 14.29 -15.77 2.34
N GLU A 235 15.00 -16.87 2.50
CA GLU A 235 15.38 -17.39 3.82
C GLU A 235 16.62 -16.69 4.36
N HIS A 236 16.75 -16.64 5.68
CA HIS A 236 17.94 -16.16 6.41
C HIS A 236 18.42 -14.76 5.98
N THR A 237 17.49 -13.83 5.78
CA THR A 237 17.81 -12.44 5.40
C THR A 237 18.20 -11.55 6.57
N HIS A 238 17.87 -11.96 7.79
CA HIS A 238 18.13 -11.21 9.03
C HIS A 238 18.17 -12.16 10.23
N GLU A 239 18.60 -11.67 11.38
CA GLU A 239 18.68 -12.44 12.61
C GLU A 239 17.29 -12.89 13.08
N ALA A 240 17.16 -14.19 13.37
CA ALA A 240 15.91 -14.78 13.85
C ALA A 240 15.70 -14.45 15.34
N ILE A 241 14.49 -14.07 15.71
CA ILE A 241 14.09 -13.96 17.14
C ILE A 241 13.66 -15.33 17.67
N ILE A 242 13.01 -16.13 16.83
CA ILE A 242 12.43 -17.43 17.23
C ILE A 242 13.17 -18.56 16.50
N LYS A 243 13.52 -19.60 17.25
CA LYS A 243 14.12 -20.82 16.70
C LYS A 243 13.09 -21.60 15.86
N GLU A 244 13.57 -22.29 14.83
CA GLU A 244 12.73 -23.04 13.88
C GLU A 244 11.90 -24.12 14.59
N GLU A 245 12.48 -24.79 15.59
CA GLU A 245 11.80 -25.80 16.40
C GLU A 245 10.57 -25.22 17.12
N ILE A 246 10.75 -24.08 17.82
CA ILE A 246 9.68 -23.38 18.55
C ILE A 246 8.55 -22.95 17.59
N PHE A 247 8.92 -22.40 16.45
CA PHE A 247 7.95 -22.01 15.43
C PHE A 247 7.18 -23.21 14.87
N GLY A 248 7.86 -24.33 14.64
CA GLY A 248 7.29 -25.59 14.20
C GLY A 248 6.26 -26.13 15.19
N ASP A 249 6.60 -26.15 16.49
CA ASP A 249 5.70 -26.60 17.57
C ASP A 249 4.46 -25.72 17.68
N VAL A 250 4.60 -24.40 17.57
CA VAL A 250 3.46 -23.46 17.53
C VAL A 250 2.57 -23.75 16.34
N LYS A 251 3.15 -23.95 15.16
CA LYS A 251 2.39 -24.26 13.92
C LYS A 251 1.62 -25.57 14.06
N LYS A 252 2.23 -26.61 14.59
CA LYS A 252 1.60 -27.91 14.87
C LYS A 252 0.43 -27.75 15.83
N ARG A 253 0.65 -27.08 16.96
CA ARG A 253 -0.40 -26.84 17.97
C ARG A 253 -1.57 -26.00 17.44
N MET A 254 -1.29 -25.03 16.57
CA MET A 254 -2.33 -24.27 15.88
C MET A 254 -3.19 -25.13 14.98
N ALA A 255 -2.59 -26.07 14.24
CA ALA A 255 -3.29 -27.01 13.39
C ALA A 255 -4.19 -27.96 14.19
N GLU A 256 -3.68 -28.50 15.28
CA GLU A 256 -4.44 -29.38 16.21
C GLU A 256 -5.66 -28.67 16.81
N ARG A 257 -5.47 -27.44 17.30
CA ARG A 257 -6.59 -26.62 17.82
C ARG A 257 -7.63 -26.27 16.76
N ARG A 258 -7.22 -26.10 15.50
CA ARG A 258 -8.14 -25.87 14.39
C ARG A 258 -8.98 -27.12 14.12
N LEU A 259 -8.37 -28.29 14.08
CA LEU A 259 -9.06 -29.57 13.86
C LEU A 259 -10.05 -29.87 14.98
N ALA A 260 -9.65 -29.67 16.24
CA ALA A 260 -10.55 -29.86 17.40
C ALA A 260 -11.81 -28.98 17.31
N ARG A 261 -11.65 -27.70 16.95
CA ARG A 261 -12.80 -26.78 16.77
C ARG A 261 -13.72 -27.21 15.64
N THR A 262 -13.16 -27.69 14.53
CA THR A 262 -13.97 -28.16 13.39
C THR A 262 -14.77 -29.42 13.75
N ARG A 263 -14.24 -30.29 14.61
CA ARG A 263 -14.96 -31.49 15.11
C ARG A 263 -16.14 -31.08 15.99
N ILE A 264 -15.89 -30.22 17.00
CA ILE A 264 -16.95 -29.74 17.90
C ILE A 264 -18.09 -29.04 17.10
N ALA A 265 -17.73 -28.15 16.16
CA ALA A 265 -18.72 -27.46 15.34
C ALA A 265 -19.53 -28.40 14.40
N LYS A 266 -19.01 -29.57 14.06
CA LYS A 266 -19.75 -30.59 13.31
C LYS A 266 -20.71 -31.39 14.22
N GLU A 267 -20.27 -31.68 15.45
CA GLU A 267 -21.08 -32.40 16.46
C GLU A 267 -22.25 -31.55 16.95
N GLU A 268 -22.11 -30.21 17.05
CA GLU A 268 -23.18 -29.29 17.43
C GLU A 268 -24.22 -29.04 16.34
N ASN A 269 -23.91 -29.37 15.06
CA ASN A 269 -24.83 -29.20 13.91
C ASN A 269 -25.46 -30.51 13.44
N THR A 270 -25.27 -31.63 14.18
CA THR A 270 -25.88 -32.95 13.92
C THR A 270 -26.90 -33.25 15.01
#